data_a4aa1ee5fa090dcccb5060bd4cc782e3
#
_entry.id   a4aa1ee5fa090dcccb5060bd4cc782e3
#
_cell.length_a   1.000
_cell.length_b   1.000
_cell.length_c   1.000
_cell.angle_alpha   90.00
_cell.angle_beta   90.00
_cell.angle_gamma   90.00
#
_symmetry.space_group_name_H-M   'P 1'
#
loop_
_entity.id
_entity.type
_entity.pdbx_description
1 polymer ?
#
loop_
_entity_poly.entity_id
_entity_poly.type
_entity_poly.pdbx_seq_one_letter_code
_entity_poly.pdbx_strand_id
1 'polypeptide(L)'
;TYWEQAKAKLVGVDPAVIEQYNVVSAPVAAQMALGAAQAAGADIGISVTGVAGPTGGDAVRPVGTVYLGAARGDTVYVEKLFVSRPDRALIRARAAQEALVLALRLAQDKVPAATKPLAAADGRDAAALEALNAAFLAE
;
A
#
# COMPACT_ATOMS: atom_id res chain seq x y z
N THR A 1 -3.03 10.18 -3.18
CA THR A 1 -4.16 10.96 -2.64
C THR A 1 -3.95 11.28 -1.16
N TYR A 2 -4.05 12.55 -0.79
CA TYR A 2 -3.84 13.01 0.57
C TYR A 2 -5.09 12.85 1.44
N TRP A 3 -6.25 12.95 0.86
CA TRP A 3 -7.51 12.84 1.60
C TRP A 3 -8.02 11.41 1.60
N GLU A 4 -8.48 10.96 2.76
CA GLU A 4 -9.14 9.66 2.90
C GLU A 4 -10.38 9.56 2.02
N GLN A 5 -11.15 10.63 1.92
CA GLN A 5 -12.31 10.70 1.04
C GLN A 5 -11.94 10.57 -0.44
N ALA A 6 -10.80 11.14 -0.85
CA ALA A 6 -10.31 11.00 -2.22
C ALA A 6 -9.90 9.54 -2.51
N LYS A 7 -9.31 8.86 -1.54
CA LYS A 7 -9.01 7.43 -1.68
C LYS A 7 -10.26 6.60 -1.94
N ALA A 8 -11.32 6.87 -1.20
CA ALA A 8 -12.60 6.20 -1.40
C ALA A 8 -13.23 6.52 -2.75
N LYS A 9 -13.28 7.80 -3.12
CA LYS A 9 -13.98 8.26 -4.33
C LYS A 9 -13.22 7.97 -5.62
N LEU A 10 -11.91 8.17 -5.62
CA LEU A 10 -11.11 8.11 -6.85
C LEU A 10 -10.55 6.72 -7.11
N VAL A 11 -10.16 6.00 -6.07
CA VAL A 11 -9.52 4.69 -6.21
C VAL A 11 -10.25 3.57 -5.47
N GLY A 12 -11.46 3.83 -5.00
CA GLY A 12 -12.35 2.79 -4.50
C GLY A 12 -11.93 2.13 -3.19
N VAL A 13 -11.15 2.81 -2.36
CA VAL A 13 -10.82 2.30 -1.02
C VAL A 13 -12.08 2.32 -0.15
N ASP A 14 -12.38 1.20 0.49
CA ASP A 14 -13.51 1.09 1.39
C ASP A 14 -13.26 1.92 2.66
N PRO A 15 -14.13 2.90 2.98
CA PRO A 15 -13.97 3.70 4.20
C PRO A 15 -13.93 2.86 5.48
N ALA A 16 -14.63 1.73 5.52
CA ALA A 16 -14.60 0.81 6.66
C ALA A 16 -13.21 0.18 6.86
N VAL A 17 -12.49 -0.06 5.78
CA VAL A 17 -11.11 -0.59 5.84
C VAL A 17 -10.16 0.47 6.40
N ILE A 18 -10.32 1.72 6.00
CA ILE A 18 -9.54 2.83 6.58
C ILE A 18 -9.81 2.95 8.08
N GLU A 19 -11.06 2.89 8.49
CA GLU A 19 -11.44 2.98 9.89
C GLU A 19 -10.90 1.81 10.71
N GLN A 20 -10.98 0.59 10.18
CA GLN A 20 -10.56 -0.61 10.88
C GLN A 20 -9.03 -0.75 10.98
N TYR A 21 -8.29 -0.45 9.91
CA TYR A 21 -6.86 -0.75 9.81
C TYR A 21 -5.97 0.48 9.83
N ASN A 22 -6.51 1.68 9.80
CA ASN A 22 -5.80 2.95 9.56
C ASN A 22 -5.52 3.18 8.07
N VAL A 23 -5.39 4.44 7.70
CA VAL A 23 -5.06 4.83 6.33
C VAL A 23 -3.66 4.36 5.91
N VAL A 24 -2.73 4.23 6.86
CA VAL A 24 -1.39 3.68 6.66
C VAL A 24 -1.39 2.21 7.08
N SER A 25 -1.74 1.34 6.15
CA SER A 25 -1.88 -0.09 6.41
C SER A 25 -1.75 -0.90 5.11
N ALA A 26 -1.47 -2.18 5.25
CA ALA A 26 -1.40 -3.10 4.11
C ALA A 26 -2.76 -3.25 3.39
N PRO A 27 -3.90 -3.41 4.08
CA PRO A 27 -5.20 -3.48 3.40
C PRO A 27 -5.51 -2.24 2.57
N VAL A 28 -5.22 -1.05 3.07
CA VAL A 28 -5.44 0.20 2.31
C VAL A 28 -4.51 0.29 1.11
N ALA A 29 -3.24 -0.07 1.26
CA ALA A 29 -2.30 -0.10 0.13
C ALA A 29 -2.77 -1.07 -0.97
N ALA A 30 -3.28 -2.25 -0.60
CA ALA A 30 -3.80 -3.22 -1.54
C ALA A 30 -5.01 -2.67 -2.30
N GLN A 31 -6.00 -2.12 -1.60
CA GLN A 31 -7.18 -1.55 -2.23
C GLN A 31 -6.87 -0.35 -3.12
N MET A 32 -5.93 0.50 -2.71
CA MET A 32 -5.49 1.64 -3.53
C MET A 32 -4.86 1.19 -4.85
N ALA A 33 -3.99 0.19 -4.82
CA ALA A 33 -3.33 -0.31 -6.03
C ALA A 33 -4.33 -0.96 -6.99
N LEU A 34 -5.22 -1.80 -6.48
CA LEU A 34 -6.29 -2.42 -7.28
C LEU A 34 -7.21 -1.36 -7.88
N GLY A 35 -7.63 -0.40 -7.08
CA GLY A 35 -8.51 0.67 -7.52
C GLY A 35 -7.86 1.61 -8.54
N ALA A 36 -6.58 1.90 -8.39
CA ALA A 36 -5.85 2.72 -9.36
C ALA A 36 -5.75 2.05 -10.72
N ALA A 37 -5.43 0.77 -10.77
CA ALA A 37 -5.40 0.00 -12.01
C ALA A 37 -6.77 -0.03 -12.69
N GLN A 38 -7.83 -0.26 -11.92
CA GLN A 38 -9.19 -0.33 -12.42
C GLN A 38 -9.68 1.03 -12.92
N ALA A 39 -9.47 2.10 -12.16
CA ALA A 39 -9.91 3.44 -12.53
C ALA A 39 -9.23 3.96 -13.79
N ALA A 40 -7.98 3.62 -14.01
CA ALA A 40 -7.23 4.04 -15.19
C ALA A 40 -7.32 3.05 -16.36
N GLY A 41 -7.90 1.87 -16.16
CA GLY A 41 -7.86 0.80 -17.16
C GLY A 41 -6.44 0.36 -17.46
N ALA A 42 -5.56 0.38 -16.46
CA ALA A 42 -4.14 0.09 -16.60
C ALA A 42 -3.82 -1.36 -16.26
N ASP A 43 -2.75 -1.88 -16.84
CA ASP A 43 -2.28 -3.25 -16.57
C ASP A 43 -1.62 -3.36 -15.19
N ILE A 44 -0.99 -2.28 -14.73
CA ILE A 44 -0.33 -2.20 -13.42
C ILE A 44 -0.82 -0.97 -12.68
N GLY A 45 -1.28 -1.15 -11.44
CA GLY A 45 -1.61 -0.06 -10.53
C GLY A 45 -0.65 -0.08 -9.35
N ILE A 46 -0.13 1.09 -8.98
CA ILE A 46 0.75 1.21 -7.81
C ILE A 46 0.14 2.16 -6.79
N SER A 47 0.46 1.91 -5.53
CA SER A 47 0.01 2.75 -4.42
C SER A 47 1.11 2.98 -3.40
N VAL A 48 1.02 4.11 -2.73
CA VAL A 48 1.88 4.48 -1.60
C VAL A 48 0.99 5.07 -0.51
N THR A 49 1.10 4.55 0.69
CA THR A 49 0.50 5.16 1.87
C THR A 49 1.50 5.08 3.03
N GLY A 50 1.73 6.20 3.70
CA GLY A 50 2.78 6.25 4.71
C GLY A 50 2.72 7.47 5.61
N VAL A 51 3.58 7.44 6.63
CA VAL A 51 3.76 8.54 7.57
C VAL A 51 5.07 9.24 7.24
N ALA A 52 4.97 10.33 6.46
CA ALA A 52 6.15 11.06 6.02
C ALA A 52 6.71 12.02 7.11
N GLY A 53 5.92 12.33 8.13
CA GLY A 53 6.32 13.23 9.20
C GLY A 53 6.32 14.72 8.79
N PRO A 54 6.81 15.60 9.67
CA PRO A 54 7.44 15.32 10.97
C PRO A 54 6.47 14.85 12.06
N THR A 55 5.17 14.98 11.86
CA THR A 55 4.11 14.55 12.80
C THR A 55 3.30 13.39 12.25
N GLY A 56 2.36 12.87 13.05
CA GLY A 56 1.38 11.89 12.61
C GLY A 56 1.76 10.44 12.86
N GLY A 57 2.94 10.17 13.39
CA GLY A 57 3.35 8.82 13.76
C GLY A 57 2.80 8.39 15.12
N ASP A 58 2.72 7.08 15.32
CA ASP A 58 2.40 6.47 16.61
C ASP A 58 3.32 5.26 16.86
N ALA A 59 3.09 4.50 17.94
CA ALA A 59 3.94 3.37 18.31
C ALA A 59 3.90 2.22 17.30
N VAL A 60 2.77 2.03 16.63
CA VAL A 60 2.59 0.97 15.63
C VAL A 60 3.05 1.43 14.25
N ARG A 61 2.84 2.70 13.93
CA ARG A 61 3.19 3.32 12.64
C ARG A 61 4.03 4.57 12.89
N PRO A 62 5.30 4.41 13.32
CA PRO A 62 6.17 5.56 13.51
C PRO A 62 6.42 6.30 12.19
N VAL A 63 6.85 7.54 12.28
CA VAL A 63 7.29 8.31 11.11
C VAL A 63 8.32 7.50 10.33
N GLY A 64 8.12 7.36 9.02
CA GLY A 64 8.93 6.53 8.15
C GLY A 64 8.27 5.19 7.77
N THR A 65 7.15 4.84 8.37
CA THR A 65 6.36 3.67 7.99
C THR A 65 5.65 3.93 6.67
N VAL A 66 5.88 3.07 5.67
CA VAL A 66 5.29 3.17 4.35
C VAL A 66 4.81 1.78 3.92
N TYR A 67 3.62 1.72 3.35
CA TYR A 67 3.12 0.54 2.66
C TYR A 67 3.00 0.84 1.17
N LEU A 68 3.53 -0.06 0.37
CA LEU A 68 3.50 0.00 -1.09
C LEU A 68 2.61 -1.11 -1.61
N GLY A 69 1.80 -0.80 -2.61
CA GLY A 69 1.01 -1.80 -3.31
C GLY A 69 1.30 -1.77 -4.80
N ALA A 70 1.30 -2.93 -5.43
CA ALA A 70 1.38 -3.04 -6.88
C ALA A 70 0.44 -4.16 -7.35
N ALA A 71 -0.58 -3.78 -8.11
CA ALA A 71 -1.55 -4.70 -8.68
C ALA A 71 -1.19 -5.01 -10.12
N ARG A 72 -1.21 -6.28 -10.47
CA ARG A 72 -1.05 -6.76 -11.84
C ARG A 72 -1.87 -8.02 -12.05
N GLY A 73 -2.72 -8.01 -13.05
CA GLY A 73 -3.57 -9.16 -13.34
C GLY A 73 -4.53 -9.45 -12.18
N ASP A 74 -4.47 -10.67 -11.68
CA ASP A 74 -5.35 -11.18 -10.62
C ASP A 74 -4.75 -11.07 -9.21
N THR A 75 -3.62 -10.40 -9.06
CA THR A 75 -2.89 -10.34 -7.79
C THR A 75 -2.42 -8.92 -7.49
N VAL A 76 -2.51 -8.51 -6.23
CA VAL A 76 -1.84 -7.33 -5.70
C VAL A 76 -0.73 -7.76 -4.75
N TYR A 77 0.42 -7.12 -4.87
CA TYR A 77 1.60 -7.37 -4.04
C TYR A 77 1.81 -6.17 -3.11
N VAL A 78 1.93 -6.44 -1.82
CA VAL A 78 2.11 -5.39 -0.81
C VAL A 78 3.48 -5.53 -0.17
N GLU A 79 4.15 -4.42 0.03
CA GLU A 79 5.46 -4.34 0.66
C GLU A 79 5.44 -3.27 1.74
N LYS A 80 6.10 -3.54 2.87
CA LYS A 80 6.31 -2.55 3.93
C LYS A 80 7.73 -2.04 3.84
N LEU A 81 7.87 -0.72 3.81
CA LEU A 81 9.14 0.00 3.86
C LEU A 81 9.20 0.79 5.15
N PHE A 82 10.33 0.77 5.83
CA PHE A 82 10.58 1.65 6.95
C PHE A 82 11.84 2.48 6.70
N VAL A 83 11.69 3.80 6.70
CA VAL A 83 12.80 4.74 6.60
C VAL A 83 13.10 5.28 7.99
N SER A 84 14.22 4.85 8.56
CA SER A 84 14.56 5.13 9.97
C SER A 84 14.90 6.59 10.25
N ARG A 85 15.34 7.33 9.22
CA ARG A 85 15.62 8.76 9.35
C ARG A 85 14.33 9.56 9.20
N PRO A 86 13.92 10.36 10.21
CA PRO A 86 12.63 11.06 10.19
C PRO A 86 12.71 12.36 9.35
N ASP A 87 13.07 12.23 8.10
CA ASP A 87 13.20 13.32 7.13
C ASP A 87 12.10 13.14 6.08
N ARG A 88 11.13 14.06 6.06
CA ARG A 88 9.97 13.99 5.17
C ARG A 88 10.37 13.90 3.69
N ALA A 89 11.33 14.69 3.26
CA ALA A 89 11.78 14.68 1.87
C ALA A 89 12.41 13.33 1.50
N LEU A 90 13.23 12.78 2.39
CA LEU A 90 13.85 11.46 2.21
C LEU A 90 12.81 10.36 2.18
N ILE A 91 11.86 10.35 3.12
CA ILE A 91 10.79 9.35 3.19
C ILE A 91 9.97 9.35 1.90
N ARG A 92 9.57 10.53 1.43
CA ARG A 92 8.81 10.66 0.18
C ARG A 92 9.61 10.19 -1.04
N ALA A 93 10.88 10.56 -1.12
CA ALA A 93 11.75 10.14 -2.23
C ALA A 93 11.96 8.62 -2.25
N ARG A 94 12.24 8.04 -1.08
CA ARG A 94 12.43 6.59 -0.95
C ARG A 94 11.16 5.83 -1.27
N ALA A 95 10.02 6.28 -0.79
CA ALA A 95 8.72 5.66 -1.07
C ALA A 95 8.41 5.67 -2.57
N ALA A 96 8.60 6.79 -3.24
CA ALA A 96 8.39 6.90 -4.68
C ALA A 96 9.32 5.99 -5.46
N GLN A 97 10.60 5.96 -5.11
CA GLN A 97 11.60 5.12 -5.76
C GLN A 97 11.26 3.64 -5.62
N GLU A 98 10.96 3.19 -4.41
CA GLU A 98 10.61 1.78 -4.15
C GLU A 98 9.32 1.36 -4.83
N ALA A 99 8.33 2.25 -4.91
CA ALA A 99 7.09 1.98 -5.65
C ALA A 99 7.36 1.76 -7.14
N LEU A 100 8.21 2.58 -7.74
CA LEU A 100 8.59 2.44 -9.15
C LEU A 100 9.43 1.18 -9.39
N VAL A 101 10.34 0.83 -8.48
CA VAL A 101 11.10 -0.41 -8.55
C VAL A 101 10.17 -1.63 -8.48
N LEU A 102 9.19 -1.61 -7.58
CA LEU A 102 8.21 -2.69 -7.46
C LEU A 102 7.41 -2.85 -8.76
N ALA A 103 6.93 -1.74 -9.33
CA ALA A 103 6.22 -1.76 -10.61
C ALA A 103 7.09 -2.33 -11.75
N LEU A 104 8.34 -1.90 -11.82
CA LEU A 104 9.27 -2.38 -12.84
C LEU A 104 9.53 -3.88 -12.73
N ARG A 105 9.73 -4.38 -11.51
CA ARG A 105 9.94 -5.82 -11.29
C ARG A 105 8.72 -6.64 -11.70
N LEU A 106 7.52 -6.18 -11.37
CA LEU A 106 6.30 -6.86 -11.82
C LEU A 106 6.16 -6.84 -13.34
N ALA A 107 6.51 -5.73 -13.99
CA ALA A 107 6.52 -5.64 -15.45
C ALA A 107 7.51 -6.61 -16.09
N GLN A 108 8.57 -6.99 -15.37
CA GLN A 108 9.57 -7.99 -15.78
C GLN A 108 9.21 -9.42 -15.34
N ASP A 109 8.02 -9.64 -14.83
CA ASP A 109 7.57 -10.92 -14.26
C ASP A 109 8.43 -11.39 -13.08
N LYS A 110 8.96 -10.46 -12.30
CA LYS A 110 9.76 -10.73 -11.11
C LYS A 110 9.03 -10.25 -9.87
N VAL A 111 8.70 -11.18 -8.97
CA VAL A 111 8.05 -10.86 -7.71
C VAL A 111 9.10 -10.73 -6.61
N PRO A 112 9.27 -9.53 -6.01
CA PRO A 112 10.23 -9.37 -4.92
C PRO A 112 9.85 -10.22 -3.70
N ALA A 113 10.85 -10.83 -3.06
CA ALA A 113 10.63 -11.73 -1.92
C ALA A 113 10.04 -11.02 -0.70
N ALA A 114 10.26 -9.71 -0.57
CA ALA A 114 9.73 -8.91 0.54
C ALA A 114 8.23 -8.61 0.42
N THR A 115 7.61 -8.89 -0.73
CA THR A 115 6.18 -8.63 -0.92
C THR A 115 5.32 -9.76 -0.38
N LYS A 116 4.09 -9.39 0.03
CA LYS A 116 3.05 -10.36 0.39
C LYS A 116 1.90 -10.22 -0.60
N PRO A 117 1.47 -11.33 -1.23
CA PRO A 117 0.43 -11.29 -2.23
C PRO A 117 -0.97 -11.33 -1.62
N LEU A 118 -1.91 -10.71 -2.34
CA LEU A 118 -3.34 -10.84 -2.11
C LEU A 118 -4.01 -11.04 -3.47
N ALA A 119 -4.87 -12.05 -3.60
CA ALA A 119 -5.64 -12.21 -4.82
C ALA A 119 -6.57 -11.01 -5.02
N ALA A 120 -6.67 -10.51 -6.24
CA ALA A 120 -7.53 -9.35 -6.54
C ALA A 120 -9.00 -9.63 -6.17
N ALA A 121 -9.45 -10.87 -6.34
CA ALA A 121 -10.81 -11.29 -5.95
C ALA A 121 -11.05 -11.17 -4.44
N ASP A 122 -9.99 -11.21 -3.63
CA ASP A 122 -10.06 -11.09 -2.16
C ASP A 122 -9.85 -9.66 -1.66
N GLY A 123 -9.73 -8.70 -2.55
CA GLY A 123 -9.44 -7.30 -2.21
C GLY A 123 -10.48 -6.62 -1.30
N ARG A 124 -11.67 -7.22 -1.18
CA ARG A 124 -12.73 -6.76 -0.26
C ARG A 124 -13.18 -7.84 0.70
N ASP A 125 -12.50 -8.99 0.73
CA ASP A 125 -12.82 -10.06 1.68
C ASP A 125 -12.25 -9.74 3.06
N ALA A 126 -13.11 -9.69 4.07
CA ALA A 126 -12.72 -9.30 5.41
C ALA A 126 -11.65 -10.23 6.01
N ALA A 127 -11.77 -11.54 5.81
CA ALA A 127 -10.82 -12.51 6.36
C ALA A 127 -9.46 -12.41 5.66
N ALA A 128 -9.44 -12.22 4.33
CA ALA A 128 -8.21 -12.07 3.57
C ALA A 128 -7.45 -10.78 3.92
N LEU A 129 -8.18 -9.68 4.09
CA LEU A 129 -7.59 -8.40 4.50
C LEU A 129 -7.04 -8.46 5.93
N GLU A 130 -7.74 -9.12 6.83
CA GLU A 130 -7.26 -9.35 8.20
C GLU A 130 -5.97 -10.17 8.21
N ALA A 131 -5.91 -11.25 7.44
CA ALA A 131 -4.72 -12.09 7.33
C ALA A 131 -3.52 -11.30 6.75
N LEU A 132 -3.76 -10.47 5.75
CA LEU A 132 -2.72 -9.62 5.17
C LEU A 132 -2.18 -8.62 6.20
N ASN A 133 -3.07 -7.96 6.92
CA ASN A 133 -2.69 -7.00 7.96
C ASN A 133 -1.88 -7.67 9.07
N ALA A 134 -2.37 -8.81 9.56
CA ALA A 134 -1.69 -9.57 10.62
C ALA A 134 -0.30 -10.04 10.20
N ALA A 135 -0.11 -10.44 8.95
CA ALA A 135 1.17 -10.88 8.43
C ALA A 135 2.25 -9.79 8.50
N PHE A 136 1.87 -8.53 8.27
CA PHE A 136 2.81 -7.41 8.39
C PHE A 136 3.05 -6.99 9.85
N LEU A 137 2.05 -7.09 10.71
CA LEU A 137 2.20 -6.74 12.12
C LEU A 137 3.01 -7.76 12.91
N ALA A 138 3.15 -8.99 12.41
CA ALA A 138 3.95 -10.05 13.03
C ALA A 138 5.47 -9.91 12.79
N GLU A 139 5.86 -8.99 11.91
CA GLU A 139 7.26 -8.75 11.57
C GLU A 139 7.98 -7.85 12.58
#